data_06cb1cbb88d728ebf0fe0be5f12972ca
#
_entry.id   06cb1cbb88d728ebf0fe0be5f12972ca
#
_cell.length_a   1.000
_cell.length_b   1.000
_cell.length_c   1.000
_cell.angle_alpha   90.00
_cell.angle_beta   90.00
_cell.angle_gamma   90.00
#
_symmetry.space_group_name_H-M   'P 1'
#
loop_
_entity.id
_entity.type
_entity.pdbx_description
1 polymer ?
#
loop_
_entity_poly.entity_id
_entity_poly.type
_entity_poly.pdbx_seq_one_letter_code
_entity_poly.pdbx_strand_id
1 'polypeptide(L)'
;HPRALIERLGDYPPERVHTIVLWTKNAANLTAGSPLRKVLEGYDQLFVHFSITGMGGSILEPGIPSTGQSLLMLPELIEFTGSPERISVRFDPVVNLKIEGRNYTNLQLFEPIASECSRLGIRRITTSWMTVYPKVLRRLARKGIEPAGFDWRSQADYLFDRCDHYGLDLHACCVEGLPMSRCIDGPLLQKLHPAGEKCSQAKASG
;
A
#
# COMPACT_ATOMS: atom_id res chain seq x y z
N HIS A 1 16.27 3.10 -0.11
CA HIS A 1 16.92 3.74 -1.27
C HIS A 1 17.15 2.66 -2.35
N PRO A 2 16.82 2.88 -3.64
CA PRO A 2 16.89 1.84 -4.69
C PRO A 2 18.25 1.16 -4.81
N ARG A 3 19.35 1.92 -4.73
CA ARG A 3 20.72 1.36 -4.79
C ARG A 3 20.98 0.35 -3.68
N ALA A 4 20.64 0.70 -2.43
CA ALA A 4 20.86 -0.22 -1.31
C ALA A 4 20.00 -1.50 -1.43
N LEU A 5 18.80 -1.41 -2.04
CA LEU A 5 17.99 -2.59 -2.33
C LEU A 5 18.64 -3.44 -3.42
N ILE A 6 19.14 -2.85 -4.50
CA ILE A 6 19.87 -3.57 -5.56
C ILE A 6 21.09 -4.32 -4.98
N GLU A 7 21.91 -3.65 -4.17
CA GLU A 7 23.05 -4.25 -3.49
C GLU A 7 22.60 -5.44 -2.62
N ARG A 8 21.54 -5.26 -1.84
CA ARG A 8 21.02 -6.31 -0.97
C ARG A 8 20.45 -7.51 -1.74
N LEU A 9 19.80 -7.29 -2.88
CA LEU A 9 19.28 -8.35 -3.73
C LEU A 9 20.41 -9.25 -4.29
N GLY A 10 21.62 -8.74 -4.40
CA GLY A 10 22.79 -9.57 -4.77
C GLY A 10 23.07 -10.75 -3.82
N ASP A 11 22.65 -10.65 -2.54
CA ASP A 11 22.77 -11.73 -1.56
C ASP A 11 21.64 -12.78 -1.69
N TYR A 12 20.61 -12.50 -2.48
CA TYR A 12 19.39 -13.31 -2.62
C TYR A 12 19.11 -13.59 -4.09
N PRO A 13 19.84 -14.54 -4.71
CA PRO A 13 19.66 -14.85 -6.12
C PRO A 13 18.26 -15.41 -6.39
N PRO A 14 17.70 -15.17 -7.60
CA PRO A 14 16.30 -15.49 -7.94
C PRO A 14 15.89 -16.92 -7.60
N GLU A 15 16.73 -17.91 -7.87
CA GLU A 15 16.47 -19.34 -7.64
C GLU A 15 16.32 -19.71 -6.14
N ARG A 16 16.60 -18.79 -5.23
CA ARG A 16 16.45 -18.97 -3.77
C ARG A 16 15.31 -18.15 -3.18
N VAL A 17 14.59 -17.42 -4.02
CA VAL A 17 13.57 -16.47 -3.58
C VAL A 17 12.24 -16.81 -4.21
N HIS A 18 11.27 -17.20 -3.39
CA HIS A 18 9.90 -17.47 -3.83
C HIS A 18 9.18 -16.20 -4.32
N THR A 19 9.30 -15.10 -3.60
CA THR A 19 8.61 -13.84 -3.93
C THR A 19 9.36 -12.65 -3.36
N ILE A 20 9.50 -11.59 -4.14
CA ILE A 20 9.88 -10.28 -3.63
C ILE A 20 8.60 -9.50 -3.29
N VAL A 21 8.45 -9.11 -2.03
CA VAL A 21 7.34 -8.26 -1.56
C VAL A 21 7.84 -6.84 -1.34
N LEU A 22 7.25 -5.88 -2.03
CA LEU A 22 7.66 -4.48 -2.01
C LEU A 22 6.60 -3.59 -1.37
N TRP A 23 7.05 -2.59 -0.60
CA TRP A 23 6.20 -1.50 -0.08
C TRP A 23 6.69 -0.18 -0.61
N THR A 24 5.81 0.57 -1.24
CA THR A 24 6.17 1.90 -1.77
C THR A 24 5.00 2.87 -1.74
N LYS A 25 5.32 4.17 -1.58
CA LYS A 25 4.41 5.31 -1.85
C LYS A 25 4.75 5.99 -3.19
N ASN A 26 5.86 5.59 -3.83
CA ASN A 26 6.27 6.13 -5.13
C ASN A 26 6.85 4.98 -5.96
N ALA A 27 6.14 4.59 -6.99
CA ALA A 27 6.50 3.49 -7.86
C ALA A 27 7.48 3.89 -8.99
N ALA A 28 7.98 5.13 -9.04
CA ALA A 28 8.87 5.59 -10.10
C ALA A 28 10.15 4.74 -10.28
N ASN A 29 10.61 4.06 -9.22
CA ASN A 29 11.74 3.14 -9.32
C ASN A 29 11.36 1.74 -9.84
N LEU A 30 10.08 1.49 -10.09
CA LEU A 30 9.53 0.25 -10.66
C LEU A 30 9.05 0.45 -12.10
N THR A 31 9.20 1.66 -12.67
CA THR A 31 8.84 1.97 -14.06
C THR A 31 9.90 1.47 -15.05
N ALA A 32 9.52 1.36 -16.31
CA ALA A 32 10.38 0.90 -17.39
C ALA A 32 11.72 1.67 -17.44
N GLY A 33 12.81 0.94 -17.62
CA GLY A 33 14.16 1.50 -17.71
C GLY A 33 14.84 1.80 -16.37
N SER A 34 14.13 1.70 -15.23
CA SER A 34 14.77 1.91 -13.93
C SER A 34 15.76 0.77 -13.62
N PRO A 35 16.92 1.08 -13.00
CA PRO A 35 17.90 0.04 -12.61
C PRO A 35 17.32 -1.02 -11.64
N LEU A 36 16.43 -0.61 -10.74
CA LEU A 36 15.80 -1.53 -9.80
C LEU A 36 14.85 -2.49 -10.52
N ARG A 37 14.02 -1.99 -11.44
CA ARG A 37 13.13 -2.84 -12.23
C ARG A 37 13.91 -3.92 -12.98
N LYS A 38 15.01 -3.57 -13.66
CA LYS A 38 15.86 -4.52 -14.38
C LYS A 38 16.36 -5.67 -13.51
N VAL A 39 16.72 -5.40 -12.25
CA VAL A 39 17.13 -6.44 -11.30
C VAL A 39 15.94 -7.29 -10.87
N LEU A 40 14.80 -6.67 -10.61
CA LEU A 40 13.59 -7.36 -10.16
C LEU A 40 12.94 -8.23 -11.24
N GLU A 41 13.12 -7.91 -12.53
CA GLU A 41 12.65 -8.73 -13.67
C GLU A 41 13.26 -10.15 -13.70
N GLY A 42 14.35 -10.38 -12.97
CA GLY A 42 14.94 -11.70 -12.83
C GLY A 42 14.22 -12.63 -11.83
N TYR A 43 13.27 -12.14 -11.05
CA TYR A 43 12.55 -12.94 -10.04
C TYR A 43 11.19 -13.41 -10.58
N ASP A 44 10.81 -14.64 -10.25
CA ASP A 44 9.60 -15.30 -10.76
C ASP A 44 8.32 -14.63 -10.29
N GLN A 45 8.34 -14.04 -9.08
CA GLN A 45 7.17 -13.36 -8.52
C GLN A 45 7.52 -12.10 -7.76
N LEU A 46 6.78 -11.04 -8.10
CA LEU A 46 6.75 -9.78 -7.37
C LEU A 46 5.36 -9.56 -6.79
N PHE A 47 5.27 -9.05 -5.58
CA PHE A 47 4.03 -8.57 -4.96
C PHE A 47 4.25 -7.15 -4.45
N VAL A 48 3.37 -6.23 -4.83
CA VAL A 48 3.55 -4.80 -4.51
C VAL A 48 2.42 -4.30 -3.61
N HIS A 49 2.80 -3.84 -2.43
CA HIS A 49 1.97 -2.99 -1.59
C HIS A 49 2.18 -1.53 -1.97
N PHE A 50 1.26 -0.97 -2.73
CA PHE A 50 1.34 0.41 -3.19
C PHE A 50 0.45 1.32 -2.36
N SER A 51 1.06 2.22 -1.58
CA SER A 51 0.29 3.13 -0.70
C SER A 51 -0.14 4.38 -1.44
N ILE A 52 -1.46 4.55 -1.59
CA ILE A 52 -2.12 5.73 -2.15
C ILE A 52 -3.08 6.26 -1.09
N THR A 53 -2.63 7.25 -0.32
CA THR A 53 -3.37 7.78 0.84
C THR A 53 -4.36 8.89 0.47
N GLY A 54 -4.35 9.33 -0.78
CA GLY A 54 -5.06 10.54 -1.20
C GLY A 54 -4.31 11.84 -0.90
N MET A 55 -3.31 11.82 0.00
CA MET A 55 -2.63 13.02 0.51
C MET A 55 -1.34 13.38 -0.22
N GLY A 56 -0.91 12.61 -1.22
CA GLY A 56 0.32 12.86 -1.97
C GLY A 56 0.36 14.26 -2.59
N GLY A 57 1.50 14.94 -2.53
CA GLY A 57 1.67 16.32 -2.97
C GLY A 57 1.14 17.39 -2.02
N SER A 58 0.46 16.99 -0.92
CA SER A 58 -0.05 17.93 0.08
C SER A 58 0.99 18.28 1.14
N ILE A 59 0.64 19.21 2.03
CA ILE A 59 1.46 19.55 3.20
C ILE A 59 1.75 18.32 4.11
N LEU A 60 0.91 17.30 4.07
CA LEU A 60 1.08 16.07 4.86
C LEU A 60 2.09 15.12 4.23
N GLU A 61 2.09 15.01 2.90
CA GLU A 61 2.95 14.12 2.12
C GLU A 61 3.61 14.84 0.91
N PRO A 62 4.42 15.90 1.14
CA PRO A 62 4.90 16.78 0.06
C PRO A 62 5.87 16.11 -0.93
N GLY A 63 6.53 15.02 -0.52
CA GLY A 63 7.49 14.27 -1.35
C GLY A 63 6.89 13.03 -2.02
N ILE A 64 5.57 12.83 -1.94
CA ILE A 64 4.88 11.68 -2.52
C ILE A 64 4.10 12.15 -3.75
N PRO A 65 4.04 11.37 -4.84
CA PRO A 65 3.23 11.70 -6.01
C PRO A 65 1.76 11.96 -5.62
N SER A 66 1.10 12.87 -6.33
CA SER A 66 -0.34 13.11 -6.14
C SER A 66 -1.14 11.83 -6.40
N THR A 67 -2.39 11.79 -5.92
CA THR A 67 -3.28 10.65 -6.16
C THR A 67 -3.40 10.35 -7.65
N GLY A 68 -3.63 11.35 -8.50
CA GLY A 68 -3.71 11.15 -9.94
C GLY A 68 -2.44 10.57 -10.54
N GLN A 69 -1.26 11.09 -10.16
CA GLN A 69 0.03 10.53 -10.59
C GLN A 69 0.23 9.09 -10.13
N SER A 70 -0.17 8.77 -8.90
CA SER A 70 -0.08 7.40 -8.36
C SER A 70 -1.01 6.43 -9.10
N LEU A 71 -2.24 6.84 -9.40
CA LEU A 71 -3.19 6.03 -10.15
C LEU A 71 -2.71 5.76 -11.58
N LEU A 72 -2.08 6.73 -12.23
CA LEU A 72 -1.48 6.56 -13.56
C LEU A 72 -0.32 5.54 -13.60
N MET A 73 0.29 5.22 -12.47
CA MET A 73 1.35 4.20 -12.38
C MET A 73 0.80 2.77 -12.28
N LEU A 74 -0.48 2.58 -11.92
CA LEU A 74 -1.07 1.26 -11.68
C LEU A 74 -1.05 0.34 -12.92
N PRO A 75 -1.40 0.78 -14.15
CA PRO A 75 -1.31 -0.08 -15.32
C PRO A 75 0.09 -0.62 -15.58
N GLU A 76 1.13 0.21 -15.44
CA GLU A 76 2.52 -0.22 -15.60
C GLU A 76 2.97 -1.18 -14.49
N LEU A 77 2.49 -0.98 -13.25
CA LEU A 77 2.74 -1.92 -12.16
C LEU A 77 2.07 -3.28 -12.40
N ILE A 78 0.85 -3.30 -12.96
CA ILE A 78 0.15 -4.54 -13.33
C ILE A 78 0.95 -5.30 -14.39
N GLU A 79 1.38 -4.60 -15.44
CA GLU A 79 2.23 -5.18 -16.47
C GLU A 79 3.53 -5.76 -15.85
N PHE A 80 4.19 -5.01 -15.00
CA PHE A 80 5.43 -5.41 -14.36
C PHE A 80 5.28 -6.61 -13.42
N THR A 81 4.21 -6.68 -12.64
CA THR A 81 3.94 -7.81 -11.75
C THR A 81 3.28 -8.99 -12.46
N GLY A 82 2.77 -8.77 -13.67
CA GLY A 82 2.10 -9.77 -14.51
C GLY A 82 0.64 -10.04 -14.12
N SER A 83 0.12 -9.44 -13.04
CA SER A 83 -1.29 -9.60 -12.64
C SER A 83 -1.72 -8.50 -11.66
N PRO A 84 -2.97 -7.97 -11.77
CA PRO A 84 -3.53 -7.07 -10.76
C PRO A 84 -3.69 -7.73 -9.38
N GLU A 85 -3.81 -9.05 -9.30
CA GLU A 85 -3.87 -9.80 -8.04
C GLU A 85 -2.56 -9.73 -7.23
N ARG A 86 -1.43 -9.39 -7.89
CA ARG A 86 -0.11 -9.18 -7.25
C ARG A 86 0.11 -7.76 -6.74
N ILE A 87 -0.96 -6.95 -6.72
CA ILE A 87 -0.95 -5.60 -6.18
C ILE A 87 -1.98 -5.50 -5.06
N SER A 88 -1.55 -4.96 -3.93
CA SER A 88 -2.44 -4.50 -2.86
C SER A 88 -2.31 -2.99 -2.76
N VAL A 89 -3.40 -2.26 -3.02
CA VAL A 89 -3.42 -0.82 -2.79
C VAL A 89 -3.67 -0.55 -1.31
N ARG A 90 -2.82 0.29 -0.72
CA ARG A 90 -2.89 0.63 0.70
C ARG A 90 -3.41 2.05 0.86
N PHE A 91 -4.66 2.17 1.28
CA PHE A 91 -5.22 3.43 1.78
C PHE A 91 -4.88 3.56 3.27
N ASP A 92 -3.60 3.80 3.56
CA ASP A 92 -2.99 3.59 4.88
C ASP A 92 -1.93 4.66 5.16
N PRO A 93 -2.15 5.46 6.23
CA PRO A 93 -3.28 5.42 7.15
C PRO A 93 -4.46 6.31 6.75
N VAL A 94 -5.66 5.99 7.29
CA VAL A 94 -6.71 6.99 7.46
C VAL A 94 -6.26 7.97 8.53
N VAL A 95 -6.38 9.27 8.24
CA VAL A 95 -6.00 10.32 9.18
C VAL A 95 -7.21 11.15 9.58
N ASN A 96 -7.21 11.59 10.83
CA ASN A 96 -8.17 12.53 11.38
C ASN A 96 -7.41 13.64 12.09
N LEU A 97 -7.50 14.83 11.56
CA LEU A 97 -6.65 15.97 11.94
C LEU A 97 -7.48 17.23 12.11
N LYS A 98 -6.91 18.18 12.83
CA LYS A 98 -7.39 19.55 12.91
C LYS A 98 -6.36 20.46 12.25
N ILE A 99 -6.73 21.09 11.13
CA ILE A 99 -5.88 21.97 10.33
C ILE A 99 -6.54 23.33 10.31
N GLU A 100 -5.85 24.36 10.81
CA GLU A 100 -6.39 25.73 10.90
C GLU A 100 -7.76 25.77 11.62
N GLY A 101 -7.91 24.98 12.67
CA GLY A 101 -9.15 24.90 13.45
C GLY A 101 -10.28 24.06 12.81
N ARG A 102 -10.12 23.55 11.60
CA ARG A 102 -11.11 22.75 10.89
C ARG A 102 -10.77 21.27 10.92
N ASN A 103 -11.79 20.43 11.06
CA ASN A 103 -11.62 18.98 10.99
C ASN A 103 -11.30 18.56 9.54
N TYR A 104 -10.32 17.70 9.39
CA TYR A 104 -9.89 17.10 8.15
C TYR A 104 -9.76 15.58 8.30
N THR A 105 -10.22 14.86 7.30
CA THR A 105 -9.90 13.43 7.10
C THR A 105 -9.61 13.18 5.63
N ASN A 106 -8.76 12.20 5.33
CA ASN A 106 -8.54 11.79 3.94
C ASN A 106 -9.60 10.79 3.45
N LEU A 107 -10.57 10.43 4.26
CA LEU A 107 -11.57 9.39 3.96
C LEU A 107 -12.32 9.67 2.64
N GLN A 108 -12.70 10.93 2.40
CA GLN A 108 -13.38 11.35 1.16
C GLN A 108 -12.50 11.20 -0.10
N LEU A 109 -11.19 11.00 0.06
CA LEU A 109 -10.26 10.80 -1.05
C LEU A 109 -10.15 9.32 -1.47
N PHE A 110 -10.88 8.43 -0.79
CA PHE A 110 -10.88 6.99 -1.07
C PHE A 110 -11.63 6.64 -2.36
N GLU A 111 -12.73 7.33 -2.65
CA GLU A 111 -13.63 7.03 -3.78
C GLU A 111 -12.93 6.91 -5.14
N PRO A 112 -12.12 7.90 -5.60
CA PRO A 112 -11.43 7.80 -6.88
C PRO A 112 -10.39 6.66 -6.89
N ILE A 113 -9.81 6.32 -5.73
CA ILE A 113 -8.84 5.22 -5.60
C ILE A 113 -9.56 3.89 -5.75
N ALA A 114 -10.70 3.71 -5.06
CA ALA A 114 -11.51 2.49 -5.13
C ALA A 114 -12.05 2.24 -6.55
N SER A 115 -12.58 3.28 -7.19
CA SER A 115 -13.07 3.23 -8.57
C SER A 115 -11.99 2.77 -9.55
N GLU A 116 -10.80 3.35 -9.47
CA GLU A 116 -9.70 3.00 -10.37
C GLU A 116 -9.16 1.59 -10.10
N CYS A 117 -9.05 1.18 -8.83
CA CYS A 117 -8.68 -0.20 -8.48
C CYS A 117 -9.65 -1.21 -9.09
N SER A 118 -10.95 -0.99 -8.93
CA SER A 118 -12.00 -1.82 -9.51
C SER A 118 -11.87 -1.92 -11.04
N ARG A 119 -11.73 -0.77 -11.70
CA ARG A 119 -11.56 -0.69 -13.17
C ARG A 119 -10.36 -1.50 -13.68
N LEU A 120 -9.27 -1.51 -12.92
CA LEU A 120 -8.03 -2.21 -13.26
C LEU A 120 -7.98 -3.67 -12.78
N GLY A 121 -9.01 -4.15 -12.09
CA GLY A 121 -9.06 -5.51 -11.54
C GLY A 121 -8.21 -5.72 -10.28
N ILE A 122 -7.70 -4.65 -9.66
CA ILE A 122 -7.04 -4.71 -8.36
C ILE A 122 -8.11 -4.83 -7.30
N ARG A 123 -8.19 -5.95 -6.60
CA ARG A 123 -9.26 -6.20 -5.63
C ARG A 123 -8.85 -5.95 -4.18
N ARG A 124 -7.57 -6.07 -3.86
CA ARG A 124 -7.10 -6.02 -2.47
C ARG A 124 -6.80 -4.60 -2.03
N ILE A 125 -7.57 -4.13 -1.06
CA ILE A 125 -7.35 -2.85 -0.36
C ILE A 125 -6.88 -3.14 1.06
N THR A 126 -5.87 -2.41 1.52
CA THR A 126 -5.43 -2.46 2.92
C THR A 126 -5.55 -1.08 3.56
N THR A 127 -6.08 -1.02 4.76
CA THR A 127 -6.22 0.23 5.53
C THR A 127 -5.70 0.09 6.96
N SER A 128 -5.44 1.21 7.60
CA SER A 128 -5.26 1.37 9.05
C SER A 128 -5.60 2.80 9.44
N TRP A 129 -5.68 3.07 10.74
CA TRP A 129 -5.82 4.45 11.26
C TRP A 129 -4.50 4.94 11.80
N MET A 130 -4.26 6.25 11.64
CA MET A 130 -3.01 6.87 12.08
C MET A 130 -2.79 6.66 13.57
N THR A 131 -1.68 6.02 13.91
CA THR A 131 -1.21 5.91 15.29
C THR A 131 -0.39 7.14 15.66
N VAL A 132 -0.75 7.76 16.77
CA VAL A 132 -0.16 9.02 17.23
C VAL A 132 1.09 8.76 18.06
N TYR A 133 2.21 8.49 17.39
CA TYR A 133 3.52 8.38 18.04
C TYR A 133 4.12 9.76 18.37
N PRO A 134 5.02 9.89 19.37
CA PRO A 134 5.68 11.16 19.69
C PRO A 134 6.36 11.84 18.50
N LYS A 135 6.93 11.06 17.59
CA LYS A 135 7.52 11.58 16.34
C LYS A 135 6.49 12.19 15.40
N VAL A 136 5.30 11.59 15.31
CA VAL A 136 4.17 12.10 14.50
C VAL A 136 3.68 13.40 15.10
N LEU A 137 3.40 13.42 16.40
CA LEU A 137 2.97 14.64 17.11
C LEU A 137 3.91 15.82 16.88
N ARG A 138 5.23 15.62 17.07
CA ARG A 138 6.21 16.68 16.83
C ARG A 138 6.22 17.20 15.40
N ARG A 139 5.99 16.33 14.41
CA ARG A 139 5.93 16.73 12.99
C ARG A 139 4.66 17.51 12.67
N LEU A 140 3.53 17.07 13.20
CA LEU A 140 2.24 17.75 13.04
C LEU A 140 2.27 19.13 13.71
N ALA A 141 2.74 19.21 14.97
CA ALA A 141 2.83 20.44 15.73
C ALA A 141 3.68 21.51 15.01
N ARG A 142 4.79 21.12 14.38
CA ARG A 142 5.62 22.03 13.58
C ARG A 142 4.88 22.66 12.39
N LYS A 143 3.76 22.07 11.99
CA LYS A 143 2.91 22.52 10.87
C LYS A 143 1.62 23.17 11.36
N GLY A 144 1.44 23.35 12.68
CA GLY A 144 0.19 23.84 13.26
C GLY A 144 -0.98 22.85 13.09
N ILE A 145 -0.68 21.56 13.01
CA ILE A 145 -1.67 20.51 12.80
C ILE A 145 -1.79 19.67 14.07
N GLU A 146 -3.01 19.35 14.48
CA GLU A 146 -3.31 18.54 15.64
C GLU A 146 -4.07 17.26 15.25
N PRO A 147 -3.86 16.12 15.95
CA PRO A 147 -4.75 14.99 15.83
C PRO A 147 -6.17 15.35 16.27
N ALA A 148 -7.19 14.84 15.55
CA ALA A 148 -8.58 15.00 15.95
C ALA A 148 -9.16 13.67 16.43
N GLY A 149 -10.16 13.76 17.33
CA GLY A 149 -10.97 12.60 17.70
C GLY A 149 -11.84 12.13 16.55
N PHE A 150 -12.12 10.83 16.49
CA PHE A 150 -12.95 10.23 15.43
C PHE A 150 -13.60 8.93 15.90
N ASP A 151 -14.69 8.57 15.24
CA ASP A 151 -15.30 7.25 15.36
C ASP A 151 -14.74 6.34 14.25
N TRP A 152 -13.82 5.46 14.62
CA TRP A 152 -13.19 4.54 13.67
C TRP A 152 -14.17 3.50 13.12
N ARG A 153 -15.22 3.12 13.88
CA ARG A 153 -16.24 2.15 13.42
C ARG A 153 -17.04 2.72 12.28
N SER A 154 -17.57 3.93 12.43
CA SER A 154 -18.29 4.63 11.37
C SER A 154 -17.42 4.82 10.11
N GLN A 155 -16.12 5.08 10.28
CA GLN A 155 -15.19 5.18 9.15
C GLN A 155 -14.90 3.82 8.51
N ALA A 156 -14.83 2.75 9.31
CA ALA A 156 -14.69 1.39 8.80
C ALA A 156 -15.93 0.99 7.99
N ASP A 157 -17.13 1.24 8.52
CA ASP A 157 -18.38 0.95 7.82
C ASP A 157 -18.45 1.67 6.47
N TYR A 158 -18.04 2.94 6.42
CA TYR A 158 -17.93 3.68 5.16
C TYR A 158 -16.97 3.01 4.17
N LEU A 159 -15.78 2.61 4.62
CA LEU A 159 -14.80 1.96 3.74
C LEU A 159 -15.29 0.59 3.25
N PHE A 160 -15.96 -0.19 4.11
CA PHE A 160 -16.57 -1.46 3.72
C PHE A 160 -17.65 -1.29 2.68
N ASP A 161 -18.57 -0.33 2.89
CA ASP A 161 -19.63 -0.02 1.96
C ASP A 161 -19.06 0.39 0.59
N ARG A 162 -18.02 1.24 0.56
CA ARG A 162 -17.36 1.62 -0.69
C ARG A 162 -16.64 0.45 -1.35
N CYS A 163 -15.94 -0.38 -0.58
CA CYS A 163 -15.28 -1.58 -1.11
C CYS A 163 -16.28 -2.56 -1.69
N ASP A 164 -17.40 -2.80 -1.01
CA ASP A 164 -18.49 -3.66 -1.49
C ASP A 164 -19.07 -3.14 -2.81
N HIS A 165 -19.39 -1.83 -2.87
CA HIS A 165 -19.88 -1.16 -4.08
C HIS A 165 -18.95 -1.36 -5.29
N TYR A 166 -17.63 -1.32 -5.08
CA TYR A 166 -16.63 -1.48 -6.14
C TYR A 166 -16.13 -2.92 -6.31
N GLY A 167 -16.65 -3.88 -5.57
CA GLY A 167 -16.24 -5.28 -5.59
C GLY A 167 -14.80 -5.50 -5.12
N LEU A 168 -14.36 -4.76 -4.10
CA LEU A 168 -13.01 -4.81 -3.52
C LEU A 168 -13.01 -5.53 -2.18
N ASP A 169 -11.88 -6.15 -1.84
CA ASP A 169 -11.67 -6.87 -0.58
C ASP A 169 -10.91 -5.97 0.40
N LEU A 170 -11.59 -5.44 1.42
CA LEU A 170 -10.98 -4.59 2.44
C LEU A 170 -10.34 -5.43 3.56
N HIS A 171 -9.08 -5.12 3.85
CA HIS A 171 -8.32 -5.68 4.97
C HIS A 171 -7.78 -4.55 5.84
N ALA A 172 -7.72 -4.76 7.15
CA ALA A 172 -7.19 -3.79 8.09
C ALA A 172 -5.88 -4.26 8.72
N CYS A 173 -4.93 -3.35 8.89
CA CYS A 173 -3.67 -3.63 9.56
C CYS A 173 -3.79 -3.27 11.03
N CYS A 174 -3.62 -4.27 11.93
CA CYS A 174 -3.64 -4.10 13.38
C CYS A 174 -4.92 -3.46 13.94
N VAL A 175 -6.09 -3.80 13.38
CA VAL A 175 -7.40 -3.36 13.88
C VAL A 175 -8.22 -4.58 14.26
N GLU A 176 -8.54 -4.70 15.55
CA GLU A 176 -9.33 -5.80 16.06
C GLU A 176 -10.77 -5.76 15.52
N GLY A 177 -11.32 -6.91 15.21
CA GLY A 177 -12.70 -7.05 14.70
C GLY A 177 -12.86 -6.81 13.18
N LEU A 178 -11.77 -6.46 12.46
CA LEU A 178 -11.79 -6.33 11.01
C LEU A 178 -10.98 -7.45 10.33
N PRO A 179 -11.25 -7.77 9.04
CA PRO A 179 -10.45 -8.71 8.26
C PRO A 179 -8.97 -8.32 8.28
N MET A 180 -8.13 -9.20 8.82
CA MET A 180 -6.73 -8.89 9.06
C MET A 180 -5.91 -8.86 7.77
N SER A 181 -5.19 -7.77 7.55
CA SER A 181 -4.14 -7.69 6.54
C SER A 181 -2.87 -8.41 7.03
N ARG A 182 -2.31 -9.25 6.18
CA ARG A 182 -0.98 -9.82 6.40
C ARG A 182 0.04 -9.07 5.56
N CYS A 183 1.11 -8.60 6.21
CA CYS A 183 2.21 -7.93 5.51
C CYS A 183 2.87 -8.84 4.47
N ILE A 184 3.05 -10.13 4.83
CA ILE A 184 3.46 -11.19 3.91
C ILE A 184 2.40 -12.29 4.08
N ASP A 185 1.64 -12.53 3.02
CA ASP A 185 0.54 -13.51 3.00
C ASP A 185 0.98 -14.75 2.24
N GLY A 186 1.66 -15.67 2.95
CA GLY A 186 2.20 -16.89 2.36
C GLY A 186 1.19 -17.71 1.54
N PRO A 187 -0.03 -17.99 2.05
CA PRO A 187 -1.07 -18.65 1.27
C PRO A 187 -1.43 -17.93 -0.04
N LEU A 188 -1.56 -16.60 0.00
CA LEU A 188 -1.83 -15.80 -1.19
C LEU A 188 -0.65 -15.87 -2.17
N LEU A 189 0.59 -15.67 -1.68
CA LEU A 189 1.78 -15.68 -2.52
C LEU A 189 1.98 -17.05 -3.18
N GLN A 190 1.69 -18.14 -2.48
CA GLN A 190 1.71 -19.49 -3.05
C GLN A 190 0.68 -19.65 -4.18
N LYS A 191 -0.57 -19.17 -3.97
CA LYS A 191 -1.63 -19.20 -4.98
C LYS A 191 -1.25 -18.42 -6.24
N LEU A 192 -0.55 -17.30 -6.07
CA LEU A 192 -0.18 -16.40 -7.17
C LEU A 192 1.14 -16.77 -7.86
N HIS A 193 1.89 -17.74 -7.33
CA HIS A 193 3.18 -18.12 -7.91
C HIS A 193 3.01 -18.77 -9.29
N PRO A 194 3.74 -18.33 -10.33
CA PRO A 194 3.53 -18.82 -11.69
C PRO A 194 3.82 -20.31 -11.86
N ALA A 195 4.77 -20.84 -11.07
CA ALA A 195 5.10 -22.28 -11.04
C ALA A 195 4.33 -23.05 -9.93
N GLY A 196 3.43 -22.40 -9.17
CA GLY A 196 2.71 -23.04 -8.06
C GLY A 196 3.60 -23.47 -6.90
N GLU A 197 4.76 -22.87 -6.73
CA GLU A 197 5.70 -23.20 -5.66
C GLU A 197 5.12 -22.97 -4.27
N LYS A 198 5.50 -23.84 -3.32
CA LYS A 198 5.09 -23.71 -1.93
C LYS A 198 5.80 -22.57 -1.23
N CYS A 199 5.02 -21.67 -0.62
CA CYS A 199 5.53 -20.60 0.20
C CYS A 199 5.57 -21.03 1.68
N SER A 200 6.67 -20.73 2.38
CA SER A 200 6.72 -20.93 3.83
C SER A 200 5.65 -20.10 4.52
N GLN A 201 4.92 -20.76 5.43
CA GLN A 201 3.89 -20.11 6.26
C GLN A 201 4.39 -19.86 7.69
N ALA A 202 5.63 -20.19 7.97
CA ALA A 202 6.25 -19.89 9.26
C ALA A 202 6.29 -18.39 9.48
N LYS A 203 5.91 -17.96 10.69
CA LYS A 203 6.14 -16.56 11.10
C LYS A 203 7.64 -16.36 11.17
N ALA A 204 8.15 -15.25 10.60
CA ALA A 204 9.50 -14.83 10.84
C ALA A 204 9.71 -14.71 12.36
N SER A 205 10.73 -15.38 12.86
CA SER A 205 11.20 -15.15 14.24
C SER A 205 11.69 -13.73 14.32
N GLY A 206 10.99 -12.89 15.09
CA GLY A 206 11.40 -11.52 15.39
C GLY A 206 12.58 -11.48 16.35
#